data_58a2cc50a173f9610e9de01f7caf5716
#
_entry.id   58a2cc50a173f9610e9de01f7caf5716
#
_cell.length_a   1.000
_cell.length_b   1.000
_cell.length_c   1.000
_cell.angle_alpha   90.00
_cell.angle_beta   90.00
_cell.angle_gamma   90.00
#
_symmetry.space_group_name_H-M   'P 1'
#
loop_
_entity.id
_entity.type
_entity.pdbx_description
1 polymer ?
#
loop_
_entity_poly.entity_id
_entity_poly.type
_entity_poly.pdbx_seq_one_letter_code
_entity_poly.pdbx_strand_id
1 'polypeptide(L)'
;MDIFEMKFAKVFPLLIAKAERKGRTRDEVFKVTMWLLGYTKEELEALLESEATYGDFIDHAPAKNPVRMDIKGRICGIKIEDIEDPRMRDVRILDKLVDDLAKGKEIKQ
;
A
#
# COMPACT_ATOMS: atom_id res chain seq x y z
N MET A 1 -1.11 -16.77 9.46
CA MET A 1 -1.27 -15.48 10.13
C MET A 1 -1.91 -14.49 9.19
N ASP A 2 -2.91 -13.75 9.70
CA ASP A 2 -3.60 -12.72 8.93
C ASP A 2 -2.65 -11.54 8.70
N ILE A 3 -2.66 -10.99 7.48
CA ILE A 3 -1.80 -9.85 7.13
C ILE A 3 -2.02 -8.66 8.07
N PHE A 4 -3.26 -8.48 8.55
CA PHE A 4 -3.58 -7.37 9.47
C PHE A 4 -2.85 -7.49 10.82
N GLU A 5 -2.47 -8.70 11.21
CA GLU A 5 -1.77 -8.95 12.47
C GLU A 5 -0.25 -8.89 12.32
N MET A 6 0.25 -8.85 11.08
CA MET A 6 1.69 -8.76 10.83
C MET A 6 2.16 -7.32 11.06
N LYS A 7 3.39 -7.17 11.53
CA LYS A 7 3.95 -5.83 11.76
C LYS A 7 4.11 -5.08 10.45
N PHE A 8 3.77 -3.79 10.46
CA PHE A 8 4.01 -2.91 9.33
C PHE A 8 5.48 -2.95 8.92
N ALA A 9 6.39 -2.95 9.92
CA ALA A 9 7.83 -2.99 9.67
C ALA A 9 8.29 -4.28 8.98
N LYS A 10 7.43 -5.29 8.92
CA LYS A 10 7.71 -6.55 8.20
C LYS A 10 7.11 -6.57 6.81
N VAL A 11 5.89 -6.04 6.67
CA VAL A 11 5.14 -6.11 5.41
C VAL A 11 5.58 -5.03 4.42
N PHE A 12 5.67 -3.79 4.89
CA PHE A 12 5.95 -2.66 4.00
C PHE A 12 7.29 -2.78 3.27
N PRO A 13 8.39 -3.23 3.92
CA PRO A 13 9.64 -3.46 3.20
C PRO A 13 9.55 -4.46 2.07
N LEU A 14 8.59 -5.39 2.11
CA LEU A 14 8.39 -6.34 1.02
C LEU A 14 7.84 -5.64 -0.23
N LEU A 15 6.98 -4.64 -0.04
CA LEU A 15 6.47 -3.82 -1.14
C LEU A 15 7.61 -3.00 -1.75
N ILE A 16 8.46 -2.43 -0.90
CA ILE A 16 9.61 -1.66 -1.33
C ILE A 16 10.55 -2.56 -2.14
N ALA A 17 10.84 -3.76 -1.64
CA ALA A 17 11.72 -4.70 -2.33
C ALA A 17 11.16 -5.11 -3.68
N LYS A 18 9.84 -5.29 -3.78
CA LYS A 18 9.17 -5.63 -5.04
C LYS A 18 9.42 -4.55 -6.10
N ALA A 19 9.28 -3.29 -5.70
CA ALA A 19 9.52 -2.16 -6.60
C ALA A 19 10.99 -2.04 -6.98
N GLU A 20 11.88 -2.20 -6.00
CA GLU A 20 13.32 -2.09 -6.24
C GLU A 20 13.85 -3.16 -7.20
N ARG A 21 13.28 -4.37 -7.14
CA ARG A 21 13.66 -5.43 -8.09
C ARG A 21 13.37 -5.07 -9.54
N LYS A 22 12.47 -4.13 -9.76
CA LYS A 22 12.09 -3.65 -11.11
C LYS A 22 12.70 -2.28 -11.42
N GLY A 23 13.68 -1.84 -10.62
CA GLY A 23 14.38 -0.59 -10.87
C GLY A 23 13.68 0.66 -10.35
N ARG A 24 12.64 0.49 -9.55
CA ARG A 24 11.95 1.63 -8.93
C ARG A 24 12.59 1.92 -7.56
N THR A 25 12.17 2.99 -6.91
CA THR A 25 12.81 3.44 -5.68
C THR A 25 11.88 3.35 -4.47
N ARG A 26 12.50 3.32 -3.29
CA ARG A 26 11.79 3.40 -2.02
C ARG A 26 10.93 4.66 -1.94
N ASP A 27 11.47 5.79 -2.39
CA ASP A 27 10.72 7.06 -2.37
C ASP A 27 9.48 7.01 -3.24
N GLU A 28 9.52 6.31 -4.36
CA GLU A 28 8.35 6.14 -5.23
C GLU A 28 7.26 5.32 -4.53
N VAL A 29 7.65 4.28 -3.78
CA VAL A 29 6.68 3.49 -3.00
C VAL A 29 6.05 4.36 -1.90
N PHE A 30 6.86 5.17 -1.22
CA PHE A 30 6.37 6.12 -0.23
C PHE A 30 5.37 7.08 -0.86
N LYS A 31 5.70 7.62 -2.04
CA LYS A 31 4.85 8.58 -2.73
C LYS A 31 3.47 7.99 -3.05
N VAL A 32 3.43 6.78 -3.56
CA VAL A 32 2.19 6.08 -3.85
C VAL A 32 1.37 5.87 -2.57
N THR A 33 2.03 5.45 -1.50
CA THR A 33 1.37 5.20 -0.21
C THR A 33 0.81 6.50 0.38
N MET A 34 1.58 7.58 0.30
CA MET A 34 1.16 8.89 0.79
C MET A 34 -0.05 9.41 0.01
N TRP A 35 -0.05 9.23 -1.30
CA TRP A 35 -1.19 9.59 -2.14
C TRP A 35 -2.45 8.82 -1.76
N LEU A 36 -2.30 7.52 -1.52
CA LEU A 36 -3.45 6.65 -1.26
C LEU A 36 -4.06 6.86 0.12
N LEU A 37 -3.22 7.00 1.14
CA LEU A 37 -3.64 6.92 2.54
C LEU A 37 -3.46 8.21 3.35
N GLY A 38 -2.77 9.19 2.79
CA GLY A 38 -2.61 10.50 3.43
C GLY A 38 -1.51 10.60 4.48
N TYR A 39 -0.66 9.59 4.59
CA TYR A 39 0.48 9.66 5.50
C TYR A 39 1.54 10.63 5.00
N THR A 40 2.31 11.20 5.93
CA THR A 40 3.54 11.90 5.57
C THR A 40 4.69 10.90 5.55
N LYS A 41 5.80 11.31 4.93
CA LYS A 41 7.02 10.49 4.91
C LYS A 41 7.47 10.16 6.33
N GLU A 42 7.47 11.17 7.21
CA GLU A 42 7.89 11.04 8.60
C GLU A 42 7.01 10.05 9.36
N GLU A 43 5.71 10.07 9.10
CA GLU A 43 4.78 9.14 9.72
C GLU A 43 5.04 7.70 9.28
N LEU A 44 5.32 7.50 7.99
CA LEU A 44 5.64 6.17 7.47
C LEU A 44 6.96 5.67 8.05
N GLU A 45 7.96 6.53 8.17
CA GLU A 45 9.24 6.17 8.77
C GLU A 45 9.09 5.80 10.23
N ALA A 46 8.25 6.55 10.96
CA ALA A 46 7.96 6.23 12.37
C ALA A 46 7.27 4.87 12.50
N LEU A 47 6.35 4.55 11.58
CA LEU A 47 5.68 3.24 11.59
C LEU A 47 6.67 2.10 11.37
N LEU A 48 7.68 2.30 10.53
CA LEU A 48 8.71 1.29 10.27
C LEU A 48 9.53 0.96 11.52
N GLU A 49 9.60 1.90 12.46
CA GLU A 49 10.32 1.73 13.72
C GLU A 49 9.41 1.35 14.88
N SER A 50 8.11 1.18 14.61
CA SER A 50 7.10 0.91 15.64
C SER A 50 6.73 -0.57 15.66
N GLU A 51 5.91 -0.93 16.66
CA GLU A 51 5.31 -2.26 16.77
C GLU A 51 3.94 -2.33 16.12
N ALA A 52 3.51 -1.27 15.43
CA ALA A 52 2.19 -1.20 14.80
C ALA A 52 2.01 -2.34 13.79
N THR A 53 0.78 -2.85 13.71
CA THR A 53 0.44 -3.88 12.75
C THR A 53 0.08 -3.25 11.41
N TYR A 54 0.06 -4.06 10.37
CA TYR A 54 -0.39 -3.60 9.06
C TYR A 54 -1.87 -3.20 9.11
N GLY A 55 -2.66 -3.87 9.96
CA GLY A 55 -4.04 -3.48 10.21
C GLY A 55 -4.15 -2.08 10.81
N ASP A 56 -3.29 -1.76 11.79
CA ASP A 56 -3.25 -0.42 12.37
C ASP A 56 -2.91 0.63 11.31
N PHE A 57 -1.95 0.32 10.45
CA PHE A 57 -1.56 1.20 9.35
C PHE A 57 -2.75 1.51 8.42
N ILE A 58 -3.52 0.50 8.06
CA ILE A 58 -4.68 0.68 7.18
C ILE A 58 -5.82 1.41 7.92
N ASP A 59 -6.11 1.00 9.16
CA ASP A 59 -7.25 1.54 9.91
C ASP A 59 -7.05 2.99 10.34
N HIS A 60 -5.81 3.37 10.62
CA HIS A 60 -5.49 4.71 11.13
C HIS A 60 -4.96 5.65 10.05
N ALA A 61 -5.13 5.29 8.78
CA ALA A 61 -4.72 6.16 7.67
C ALA A 61 -5.36 7.54 7.81
N PRO A 62 -4.56 8.62 7.82
CA PRO A 62 -5.08 9.97 8.12
C PRO A 62 -6.10 10.48 7.11
N ALA A 63 -5.92 10.17 5.83
CA ALA A 63 -6.79 10.70 4.78
C ALA A 63 -6.81 9.76 3.57
N LYS A 64 -7.62 8.71 3.66
CA LYS A 64 -7.78 7.77 2.54
C LYS A 64 -8.33 8.52 1.34
N ASN A 65 -7.65 8.37 0.20
CA ASN A 65 -8.04 9.06 -1.03
C ASN A 65 -9.35 8.47 -1.57
N PRO A 66 -10.42 9.28 -1.74
CA PRO A 66 -11.69 8.76 -2.25
C PRO A 66 -11.59 8.20 -3.67
N VAL A 67 -10.67 8.70 -4.48
CA VAL A 67 -10.44 8.22 -5.85
C VAL A 67 -10.01 6.76 -5.87
N ARG A 68 -9.49 6.24 -4.74
CA ARG A 68 -9.11 4.83 -4.65
C ARG A 68 -10.25 3.88 -4.99
N MET A 69 -11.49 4.31 -4.77
CA MET A 69 -12.66 3.47 -5.06
C MET A 69 -12.86 3.26 -6.56
N ASP A 70 -12.24 4.10 -7.39
CA ASP A 70 -12.28 3.98 -8.85
C ASP A 70 -11.18 3.07 -9.39
N ILE A 71 -10.25 2.63 -8.54
CA ILE A 71 -9.17 1.74 -8.96
C ILE A 71 -9.74 0.34 -9.17
N LYS A 72 -9.56 -0.16 -10.38
CA LYS A 72 -10.06 -1.48 -10.79
C LYS A 72 -8.91 -2.32 -11.35
N GLY A 73 -9.16 -3.60 -11.47
CA GLY A 73 -8.19 -4.51 -12.03
C GLY A 73 -7.94 -5.69 -11.11
N ARG A 74 -6.91 -6.46 -11.44
CA ARG A 74 -6.59 -7.67 -10.70
C ARG A 74 -5.25 -7.58 -10.02
N ILE A 75 -5.18 -8.14 -8.84
CA ILE A 75 -3.93 -8.37 -8.12
C ILE A 75 -3.99 -9.78 -7.53
N CYS A 76 -2.96 -10.57 -7.80
CA CYS A 76 -2.89 -11.97 -7.36
C CYS A 76 -4.14 -12.77 -7.78
N GLY A 77 -4.68 -12.49 -8.98
CA GLY A 77 -5.85 -13.20 -9.53
C GLY A 77 -7.20 -12.76 -8.97
N ILE A 78 -7.21 -11.77 -8.08
CA ILE A 78 -8.45 -11.27 -7.46
C ILE A 78 -8.79 -9.91 -8.05
N LYS A 79 -10.05 -9.72 -8.44
CA LYS A 79 -10.52 -8.41 -8.89
C LYS A 79 -10.75 -7.52 -7.68
N ILE A 80 -10.12 -6.34 -7.69
CA ILE A 80 -10.22 -5.39 -6.57
C ILE A 80 -11.68 -5.00 -6.32
N GLU A 81 -12.43 -4.74 -7.37
CA GLU A 81 -13.83 -4.33 -7.27
C GLU A 81 -14.75 -5.41 -6.67
N ASP A 82 -14.29 -6.67 -6.64
CA ASP A 82 -15.05 -7.77 -6.05
C ASP A 82 -14.76 -8.00 -4.56
N ILE A 83 -13.79 -7.28 -4.00
CA ILE A 83 -13.41 -7.45 -2.60
C ILE A 83 -14.44 -6.72 -1.73
N GLU A 84 -15.16 -7.48 -0.89
CA GLU A 84 -16.23 -6.93 -0.06
C GLU A 84 -15.72 -6.26 1.20
N ASP A 85 -14.68 -6.81 1.83
CA ASP A 85 -14.10 -6.25 3.05
C ASP A 85 -13.33 -4.96 2.72
N PRO A 86 -13.77 -3.79 3.23
CA PRO A 86 -13.10 -2.52 2.91
C PRO A 86 -11.62 -2.48 3.33
N ARG A 87 -11.27 -3.12 4.44
CA ARG A 87 -9.89 -3.16 4.90
C ARG A 87 -9.02 -3.96 3.93
N MET A 88 -9.49 -5.12 3.54
CA MET A 88 -8.77 -5.97 2.59
C MET A 88 -8.69 -5.29 1.23
N ARG A 89 -9.75 -4.61 0.82
CA ARG A 89 -9.75 -3.86 -0.42
C ARG A 89 -8.65 -2.80 -0.43
N ASP A 90 -8.52 -2.05 0.67
CA ASP A 90 -7.46 -1.03 0.78
C ASP A 90 -6.06 -1.66 0.70
N VAL A 91 -5.86 -2.80 1.35
CA VAL A 91 -4.59 -3.54 1.26
C VAL A 91 -4.29 -3.92 -0.19
N ARG A 92 -5.28 -4.44 -0.89
CA ARG A 92 -5.09 -4.89 -2.28
C ARG A 92 -4.91 -3.73 -3.25
N ILE A 93 -5.55 -2.60 -2.98
CA ILE A 93 -5.34 -1.39 -3.79
C ILE A 93 -3.88 -0.94 -3.70
N LEU A 94 -3.33 -0.92 -2.49
CA LEU A 94 -1.92 -0.55 -2.32
C LEU A 94 -1.00 -1.54 -3.05
N ASP A 95 -1.27 -2.85 -2.92
CA ASP A 95 -0.51 -3.87 -3.64
C ASP A 95 -0.56 -3.63 -5.15
N LYS A 96 -1.76 -3.29 -5.66
CA LYS A 96 -1.96 -3.04 -7.08
C LYS A 96 -1.17 -1.82 -7.55
N LEU A 97 -1.19 -0.74 -6.77
CA LEU A 97 -0.46 0.48 -7.12
C LEU A 97 1.04 0.24 -7.14
N VAL A 98 1.57 -0.52 -6.18
CA VAL A 98 2.99 -0.86 -6.15
C VAL A 98 3.34 -1.79 -7.32
N ASP A 99 2.46 -2.73 -7.65
CA ASP A 99 2.65 -3.61 -8.80
C ASP A 99 2.69 -2.81 -10.10
N ASP A 100 1.77 -1.85 -10.26
CA ASP A 100 1.74 -0.98 -11.43
C ASP A 100 3.00 -0.13 -11.50
N LEU A 101 3.47 0.39 -10.37
CA LEU A 101 4.72 1.14 -10.30
C LEU A 101 5.89 0.27 -10.76
N ALA A 102 5.96 -0.97 -10.27
CA ALA A 102 7.02 -1.90 -10.64
C ALA A 102 7.01 -2.22 -12.15
N LYS A 103 5.83 -2.19 -12.77
CA LYS A 103 5.68 -2.43 -14.20
C LYS A 103 5.93 -1.19 -15.06
N GLY A 104 6.28 -0.07 -14.44
CA GLY A 104 6.61 1.17 -15.15
C GLY A 104 5.40 2.04 -15.47
N LYS A 105 4.25 1.79 -14.87
CA LYS A 105 3.08 2.65 -15.06
C LYS A 105 3.23 3.93 -14.25
N GLU A 106 2.51 4.97 -14.67
CA GLU A 106 2.57 6.26 -13.99
C GLU A 106 2.05 6.17 -12.56
N ILE A 107 2.70 6.92 -11.66
CA ILE A 107 2.25 7.05 -10.28
C ILE A 107 0.99 7.91 -10.27
N LYS A 108 -0.05 7.44 -9.62
CA LYS A 108 -1.28 8.22 -9.42
C LYS A 108 -0.99 9.37 -8.48
N GLN A 109 -1.52 10.52 -8.80
CA GLN A 109 -1.33 11.73 -7.98
C GLN A 109 -2.63 12.50 -7.87
#